data_7eb75f64be7f1ae7351ddd47313ed53e
#
_entry.id   7eb75f64be7f1ae7351ddd47313ed53e
#
_cell.length_a   1.000
_cell.length_b   1.000
_cell.length_c   1.000
_cell.angle_alpha   90.00
_cell.angle_beta   90.00
_cell.angle_gamma   90.00
#
_symmetry.space_group_name_H-M   'P 1'
#
loop_
_entity.id
_entity.type
_entity.pdbx_description
1 polymer ?
#
loop_
_entity_poly.entity_id
_entity_poly.type
_entity_poly.pdbx_seq_one_letter_code
_entity_poly.pdbx_strand_id
1 'polypeptide(L)'
;MVAEHGWLIPQHYGDMEAEVRACRETIGVFDESSCSRIRVGGAGGAGALEKLLSFNIRKLAEGKQRYGVFCNEQGGIVEDGMVQHQGKSYLFIGNPQNRERLLNLLQEYNHSSEVKIDDETESTAMITLMGPKVVDLLKEKMPFDTDELAEDVVLVRNYFFMRIVIAQNRRPVPGATLILPAKMAAMGWELLEKYGEKYGICPAGFRARDMLYKEGGIPRYGEELNEDINPFAAGLEDAVDLDRSFVGSVALAEMGISQDQ
;
A
#
# COMPACT_ATOMS: atom_id res chain seq x y z
N MET A 1 -15.30 16.19 4.46
CA MET A 1 -15.22 15.45 3.20
C MET A 1 -14.67 16.39 2.13
N VAL A 2 -13.69 15.92 1.36
CA VAL A 2 -13.12 16.63 0.20
C VAL A 2 -13.18 15.69 -1.00
N ALA A 3 -13.49 16.21 -2.18
CA ALA A 3 -13.50 15.43 -3.42
C ALA A 3 -12.09 15.43 -4.01
N GLU A 4 -11.44 14.27 -4.09
CA GLU A 4 -10.11 14.10 -4.65
C GLU A 4 -10.08 12.82 -5.51
N HIS A 5 -9.57 12.93 -6.72
CA HIS A 5 -9.40 11.80 -7.65
C HIS A 5 -10.66 10.93 -7.84
N GLY A 6 -11.86 11.56 -7.83
CA GLY A 6 -13.15 10.87 -7.96
C GLY A 6 -13.70 10.27 -6.67
N TRP A 7 -13.03 10.45 -5.54
CA TRP A 7 -13.44 9.94 -4.22
C TRP A 7 -13.84 11.08 -3.28
N LEU A 8 -14.75 10.78 -2.34
CA LEU A 8 -15.07 11.65 -1.22
C LEU A 8 -14.25 11.20 0.00
N ILE A 9 -13.21 11.95 0.33
CA ILE A 9 -12.25 11.59 1.39
C ILE A 9 -12.56 12.37 2.66
N PRO A 10 -12.79 11.68 3.81
CA PRO A 10 -12.97 12.34 5.09
C PRO A 10 -11.64 12.96 5.55
N GLN A 11 -11.62 14.26 5.72
CA GLN A 11 -10.43 14.98 6.20
C GLN A 11 -10.21 14.79 7.71
N HIS A 12 -11.31 14.71 8.46
CA HIS A 12 -11.36 14.41 9.90
C HIS A 12 -12.79 13.98 10.28
N TYR A 13 -12.95 13.35 11.43
CA TYR A 13 -14.24 12.94 12.00
C TYR A 13 -14.66 13.80 13.18
N GLY A 14 -13.95 14.88 13.48
CA GLY A 14 -14.26 15.82 14.53
C GLY A 14 -12.99 16.41 15.12
N ASP A 15 -12.43 15.75 16.13
CA ASP A 15 -11.21 16.18 16.83
C ASP A 15 -9.97 15.47 16.27
N MET A 16 -9.22 16.15 15.42
CA MET A 16 -8.00 15.63 14.80
C MET A 16 -6.93 15.21 15.83
N GLU A 17 -6.82 15.91 16.96
CA GLU A 17 -5.86 15.55 18.02
C GLU A 17 -6.24 14.23 18.68
N ALA A 18 -7.54 14.00 18.90
CA ALA A 18 -8.05 12.73 19.41
C ALA A 18 -7.83 11.59 18.39
N GLU A 19 -8.01 11.84 17.10
CA GLU A 19 -7.75 10.88 16.02
C GLU A 19 -6.27 10.46 16.01
N VAL A 20 -5.35 11.42 16.03
CA VAL A 20 -3.89 11.16 16.08
C VAL A 20 -3.50 10.43 17.36
N ARG A 21 -4.05 10.85 18.51
CA ARG A 21 -3.81 10.19 19.79
C ARG A 21 -4.28 8.73 19.78
N ALA A 22 -5.46 8.45 19.20
CA ALA A 22 -5.95 7.08 19.05
C ALA A 22 -4.98 6.20 18.25
N CYS A 23 -4.40 6.72 17.16
CA CYS A 23 -3.39 6.00 16.39
C CYS A 23 -2.12 5.69 17.20
N ARG A 24 -1.75 6.53 18.17
CA ARG A 24 -0.55 6.34 18.99
C ARG A 24 -0.76 5.44 20.21
N GLU A 25 -1.96 5.46 20.78
CA GLU A 25 -2.24 4.85 22.10
C GLU A 25 -3.20 3.65 22.02
N THR A 26 -4.07 3.65 21.02
CA THR A 26 -5.16 2.67 20.88
C THR A 26 -5.28 2.17 19.44
N ILE A 27 -6.33 2.57 18.69
CA ILE A 27 -6.55 2.24 17.28
C ILE A 27 -7.21 3.41 16.56
N GLY A 28 -6.54 3.97 15.55
CA GLY A 28 -7.17 4.79 14.53
C GLY A 28 -7.63 3.94 13.35
N VAL A 29 -8.81 4.18 12.81
CA VAL A 29 -9.33 3.48 11.63
C VAL A 29 -9.53 4.45 10.47
N PHE A 30 -8.99 4.12 9.30
CA PHE A 30 -8.99 4.93 8.10
C PHE A 30 -9.68 4.20 6.94
N ASP A 31 -10.51 4.91 6.20
CA ASP A 31 -10.95 4.47 4.89
C ASP A 31 -9.92 4.92 3.83
N GLU A 32 -9.15 3.96 3.35
CA GLU A 32 -8.16 4.15 2.29
C GLU A 32 -8.60 3.51 0.97
N SER A 33 -9.90 3.34 0.76
CA SER A 33 -10.46 2.74 -0.45
C SER A 33 -10.18 3.54 -1.73
N SER A 34 -9.72 4.78 -1.62
CA SER A 34 -9.25 5.59 -2.75
C SER A 34 -7.90 5.15 -3.29
N CYS A 35 -7.02 4.52 -2.48
CA CYS A 35 -5.73 4.01 -2.94
C CYS A 35 -5.92 3.03 -4.10
N SER A 36 -5.05 3.10 -5.12
CA SER A 36 -5.10 2.17 -6.24
C SER A 36 -4.73 0.75 -5.81
N ARG A 37 -5.44 -0.25 -6.34
CA ARG A 37 -5.19 -1.67 -6.08
C ARG A 37 -5.17 -2.41 -7.41
N ILE A 38 -3.95 -2.58 -7.93
CA ILE A 38 -3.74 -3.17 -9.26
C ILE A 38 -3.10 -4.53 -9.10
N ARG A 39 -3.82 -5.54 -9.55
CA ARG A 39 -3.35 -6.92 -9.56
C ARG A 39 -2.64 -7.25 -10.85
N VAL A 40 -1.44 -7.80 -10.73
CA VAL A 40 -0.65 -8.32 -11.85
C VAL A 40 -0.44 -9.81 -11.64
N GLY A 41 -0.91 -10.62 -12.58
CA GLY A 41 -0.88 -12.07 -12.49
C GLY A 41 -0.62 -12.74 -13.84
N GLY A 42 -0.88 -14.06 -13.89
CA GLY A 42 -0.56 -14.89 -15.06
C GLY A 42 0.89 -15.38 -15.05
N ALA A 43 1.24 -16.25 -16.01
CA ALA A 43 2.58 -16.84 -16.10
C ALA A 43 3.69 -15.78 -16.33
N GLY A 44 3.34 -14.70 -17.01
CA GLY A 44 4.24 -13.56 -17.28
C GLY A 44 4.26 -12.47 -16.21
N GLY A 45 3.39 -12.53 -15.18
CA GLY A 45 3.17 -11.43 -14.25
C GLY A 45 4.40 -10.97 -13.49
N ALA A 46 5.21 -11.89 -12.96
CA ALA A 46 6.48 -11.54 -12.31
C ALA A 46 7.45 -10.86 -13.28
N GLY A 47 7.58 -11.38 -14.51
CA GLY A 47 8.45 -10.80 -15.54
C GLY A 47 8.01 -9.41 -15.99
N ALA A 48 6.70 -9.15 -15.97
CA ALA A 48 6.12 -7.84 -16.23
C ALA A 48 6.55 -6.80 -15.19
N LEU A 49 6.37 -7.14 -13.91
CA LEU A 49 6.76 -6.26 -12.81
C LEU A 49 8.28 -6.11 -12.70
N GLU A 50 9.04 -7.15 -13.05
CA GLU A 50 10.49 -7.11 -13.00
C GLU A 50 11.12 -6.02 -13.89
N LYS A 51 10.46 -5.67 -14.97
CA LYS A 51 10.92 -4.61 -15.87
C LYS A 51 10.69 -3.20 -15.33
N LEU A 52 9.74 -3.04 -14.44
CA LEU A 52 9.22 -1.74 -14.02
C LEU A 52 9.56 -1.40 -12.57
N LEU A 53 9.48 -2.38 -11.66
CA LEU A 53 9.75 -2.17 -10.23
C LEU A 53 11.24 -2.00 -9.97
N SER A 54 11.58 -1.10 -9.07
CA SER A 54 12.94 -0.80 -8.64
C SER A 54 13.62 -1.92 -7.84
N PHE A 55 12.86 -2.86 -7.27
CA PHE A 55 13.41 -4.00 -6.54
C PHE A 55 13.14 -5.33 -7.25
N ASN A 56 13.90 -6.37 -6.90
CA ASN A 56 13.74 -7.70 -7.50
C ASN A 56 12.48 -8.40 -6.97
N ILE A 57 11.41 -8.37 -7.76
CA ILE A 57 10.11 -8.96 -7.40
C ILE A 57 10.18 -10.47 -7.18
N ARG A 58 11.13 -11.18 -7.81
CA ARG A 58 11.30 -12.64 -7.63
C ARG A 58 11.87 -13.01 -6.27
N LYS A 59 12.51 -12.05 -5.57
CA LYS A 59 12.98 -12.23 -4.19
C LYS A 59 11.87 -11.99 -3.16
N LEU A 60 10.72 -11.44 -3.56
CA LEU A 60 9.58 -11.26 -2.66
C LEU A 60 8.88 -12.61 -2.46
N ALA A 61 9.00 -13.18 -1.26
CA ALA A 61 8.37 -14.46 -0.93
C ALA A 61 6.84 -14.37 -0.94
N GLU A 62 6.17 -15.48 -1.23
CA GLU A 62 4.72 -15.58 -1.12
C GLU A 62 4.27 -15.27 0.30
N GLY A 63 3.15 -14.53 0.44
CA GLY A 63 2.63 -14.07 1.72
C GLY A 63 3.43 -12.93 2.35
N LYS A 64 4.27 -12.26 1.56
CA LYS A 64 5.04 -11.08 1.99
C LYS A 64 4.69 -9.85 1.17
N GLN A 65 5.00 -8.67 1.73
CA GLN A 65 4.93 -7.39 1.03
C GLN A 65 6.25 -6.64 1.13
N ARG A 66 6.47 -5.74 0.19
CA ARG A 66 7.61 -4.83 0.17
C ARG A 66 7.20 -3.51 -0.50
N TYR A 67 7.71 -2.42 0.05
CA TYR A 67 7.61 -1.12 -0.59
C TYR A 67 8.54 -1.06 -1.82
N GLY A 68 8.06 -0.44 -2.90
CA GLY A 68 8.81 -0.27 -4.13
C GLY A 68 8.34 0.94 -4.91
N VAL A 69 9.16 1.35 -5.86
CA VAL A 69 8.88 2.49 -6.72
C VAL A 69 8.93 2.07 -8.20
N PHE A 70 8.17 2.78 -9.02
CA PHE A 70 8.28 2.77 -10.47
C PHE A 70 8.96 4.07 -10.89
N CYS A 71 9.96 3.98 -11.76
CA CYS A 71 10.67 5.14 -12.25
C CYS A 71 10.40 5.39 -13.73
N ASN A 72 10.62 6.63 -14.18
CA ASN A 72 10.77 6.97 -15.58
C ASN A 72 12.21 6.65 -16.06
N GLU A 73 12.48 6.81 -17.34
CA GLU A 73 13.80 6.53 -17.92
C GLU A 73 14.91 7.43 -17.35
N GLN A 74 14.55 8.61 -16.82
CA GLN A 74 15.46 9.55 -16.17
C GLN A 74 15.69 9.25 -14.69
N GLY A 75 15.06 8.20 -14.15
CA GLY A 75 15.19 7.78 -12.75
C GLY A 75 14.26 8.51 -11.78
N GLY A 76 13.38 9.40 -12.27
CA GLY A 76 12.37 10.07 -11.43
C GLY A 76 11.22 9.13 -11.05
N ILE A 77 10.63 9.35 -9.87
CA ILE A 77 9.57 8.48 -9.32
C ILE A 77 8.23 8.76 -10.01
N VAL A 78 7.70 7.76 -10.72
CA VAL A 78 6.39 7.80 -11.38
C VAL A 78 5.29 7.38 -10.44
N GLU A 79 5.55 6.39 -9.60
CA GLU A 79 4.61 5.83 -8.63
C GLU A 79 5.39 5.15 -7.51
N ASP A 80 4.81 5.13 -6.32
CA ASP A 80 5.33 4.43 -5.16
C ASP A 80 4.21 3.66 -4.44
N GLY A 81 4.56 2.60 -3.73
CA GLY A 81 3.57 1.86 -2.98
C GLY A 81 4.02 0.48 -2.49
N MET A 82 3.07 -0.24 -1.94
CA MET A 82 3.29 -1.59 -1.42
C MET A 82 2.99 -2.65 -2.46
N VAL A 83 3.90 -3.58 -2.64
CA VAL A 83 3.71 -4.77 -3.48
C VAL A 83 3.51 -5.98 -2.58
N GLN A 84 2.39 -6.65 -2.72
CA GLN A 84 2.03 -7.87 -1.98
C GLN A 84 2.12 -9.08 -2.89
N HIS A 85 2.88 -10.11 -2.50
CA HIS A 85 2.90 -11.41 -3.20
C HIS A 85 1.79 -12.31 -2.66
N GLN A 86 0.73 -12.47 -3.44
CA GLN A 86 -0.49 -13.18 -3.04
C GLN A 86 -0.66 -14.48 -3.84
N GLY A 87 0.33 -15.37 -3.75
CA GLY A 87 0.36 -16.65 -4.45
C GLY A 87 0.67 -16.50 -5.95
N LYS A 88 -0.30 -16.76 -6.82
CA LYS A 88 -0.10 -16.68 -8.28
C LYS A 88 -0.12 -15.26 -8.86
N SER A 89 -0.21 -14.23 -8.02
CA SER A 89 -0.31 -12.85 -8.45
C SER A 89 0.32 -11.91 -7.43
N TYR A 90 0.58 -10.69 -7.88
CA TYR A 90 1.02 -9.58 -7.05
C TYR A 90 -0.09 -8.53 -7.01
N LEU A 91 -0.31 -7.93 -5.85
CA LEU A 91 -1.18 -6.77 -5.71
C LEU A 91 -0.29 -5.56 -5.41
N PHE A 92 -0.34 -4.57 -6.28
CA PHE A 92 0.26 -3.26 -6.03
C PHE A 92 -0.80 -2.34 -5.41
N ILE A 93 -0.44 -1.68 -4.32
CA ILE A 93 -1.25 -0.69 -3.63
C ILE A 93 -0.51 0.62 -3.71
N GLY A 94 -1.05 1.58 -4.44
CA GLY A 94 -0.41 2.86 -4.74
C GLY A 94 -1.34 4.06 -4.58
N ASN A 95 -0.90 5.19 -5.10
CA ASN A 95 -1.57 6.46 -4.94
C ASN A 95 -2.79 6.58 -5.87
N PRO A 96 -3.92 7.15 -5.40
CA PRO A 96 -5.13 7.30 -6.21
C PRO A 96 -4.91 8.16 -7.45
N GLN A 97 -4.06 9.17 -7.36
CA GLN A 97 -3.76 10.12 -8.44
C GLN A 97 -3.00 9.48 -9.62
N ASN A 98 -2.24 8.41 -9.38
CA ASN A 98 -1.41 7.75 -10.38
C ASN A 98 -2.05 6.48 -10.95
N ARG A 99 -3.27 6.13 -10.53
CA ARG A 99 -3.96 4.89 -10.92
C ARG A 99 -3.98 4.66 -12.43
N GLU A 100 -4.47 5.63 -13.20
CA GLU A 100 -4.56 5.51 -14.67
C GLU A 100 -3.17 5.45 -15.31
N ARG A 101 -2.25 6.24 -14.79
CA ARG A 101 -0.88 6.28 -15.27
C ARG A 101 -0.17 4.95 -15.07
N LEU A 102 -0.30 4.35 -13.90
CA LEU A 102 0.28 3.04 -13.63
C LEU A 102 -0.33 1.94 -14.52
N LEU A 103 -1.65 1.98 -14.76
CA LEU A 103 -2.30 1.04 -15.67
C LEU A 103 -1.73 1.18 -17.09
N ASN A 104 -1.57 2.41 -17.59
CA ASN A 104 -0.99 2.68 -18.89
C ASN A 104 0.47 2.19 -18.98
N LEU A 105 1.29 2.46 -17.96
CA LEU A 105 2.66 2.02 -17.86
C LEU A 105 2.76 0.47 -17.89
N LEU A 106 1.94 -0.21 -17.10
CA LEU A 106 1.87 -1.66 -17.07
C LEU A 106 1.45 -2.23 -18.42
N GLN A 107 0.55 -1.59 -19.15
CA GLN A 107 0.13 -2.02 -20.49
C GLN A 107 1.21 -1.77 -21.54
N GLU A 108 1.87 -0.62 -21.51
CA GLU A 108 2.94 -0.24 -22.43
C GLU A 108 4.11 -1.21 -22.41
N TYR A 109 4.50 -1.66 -21.23
CA TYR A 109 5.63 -2.58 -21.06
C TYR A 109 5.25 -4.07 -21.10
N ASN A 110 3.95 -4.39 -21.28
CA ASN A 110 3.45 -5.76 -21.25
C ASN A 110 2.51 -6.07 -22.42
N HIS A 111 3.09 -6.60 -23.49
CA HIS A 111 2.34 -7.05 -24.65
C HIS A 111 2.05 -8.56 -24.66
N SER A 112 2.39 -9.28 -23.58
CA SER A 112 2.19 -10.73 -23.50
C SER A 112 0.77 -11.08 -23.08
N SER A 113 0.13 -12.00 -23.78
CA SER A 113 -1.15 -12.59 -23.37
C SER A 113 -1.08 -13.42 -22.07
N GLU A 114 0.13 -13.71 -21.60
CA GLU A 114 0.37 -14.41 -20.34
C GLU A 114 0.33 -13.50 -19.12
N VAL A 115 0.26 -12.19 -19.31
CA VAL A 115 0.11 -11.20 -18.22
C VAL A 115 -1.35 -10.79 -18.10
N LYS A 116 -1.87 -10.83 -16.89
CA LYS A 116 -3.20 -10.33 -16.54
C LYS A 116 -3.03 -9.12 -15.62
N ILE A 117 -3.67 -8.02 -15.99
CA ILE A 117 -3.68 -6.79 -15.20
C ILE A 117 -5.14 -6.50 -14.87
N ASP A 118 -5.48 -6.55 -13.60
CA ASP A 118 -6.83 -6.30 -13.09
C ASP A 118 -6.81 -5.13 -12.12
N ASP A 119 -7.61 -4.13 -12.38
CA ASP A 119 -7.82 -3.01 -11.46
C ASP A 119 -8.92 -3.37 -10.45
N GLU A 120 -8.53 -3.65 -9.22
CA GLU A 120 -9.43 -4.02 -8.12
C GLU A 120 -9.89 -2.83 -7.28
N THR A 121 -9.53 -1.59 -7.63
CA THR A 121 -9.76 -0.39 -6.82
C THR A 121 -11.24 -0.20 -6.46
N GLU A 122 -12.14 -0.33 -7.42
CA GLU A 122 -13.57 -0.13 -7.17
C GLU A 122 -14.30 -1.40 -6.73
N SER A 123 -13.74 -2.57 -7.01
CA SER A 123 -14.32 -3.86 -6.64
C SER A 123 -14.02 -4.27 -5.19
N THR A 124 -13.05 -3.61 -4.57
CA THR A 124 -12.62 -3.84 -3.19
C THR A 124 -12.68 -2.56 -2.37
N ALA A 125 -12.73 -2.69 -1.05
CA ALA A 125 -12.50 -1.62 -0.09
C ALA A 125 -11.21 -1.90 0.68
N MET A 126 -10.53 -0.84 1.10
CA MET A 126 -9.31 -0.90 1.89
C MET A 126 -9.49 -0.11 3.19
N ILE A 127 -9.38 -0.79 4.31
CA ILE A 127 -9.48 -0.21 5.65
C ILE A 127 -8.13 -0.38 6.33
N THR A 128 -7.53 0.71 6.76
CA THR A 128 -6.25 0.70 7.49
C THR A 128 -6.48 0.99 8.96
N LEU A 129 -5.94 0.14 9.80
CA LEU A 129 -5.92 0.28 11.25
C LEU A 129 -4.51 0.68 11.67
N MET A 130 -4.37 1.72 12.47
CA MET A 130 -3.10 2.20 13.02
C MET A 130 -3.17 2.27 14.53
N GLY A 131 -2.23 1.63 15.22
CA GLY A 131 -2.12 1.71 16.65
C GLY A 131 -1.65 0.42 17.31
N PRO A 132 -1.18 0.51 18.57
CA PRO A 132 -0.55 -0.62 19.27
C PRO A 132 -1.52 -1.76 19.59
N LYS A 133 -2.83 -1.53 19.63
CA LYS A 133 -3.84 -2.55 19.95
C LYS A 133 -4.43 -3.26 18.73
N VAL A 134 -3.95 -2.96 17.52
CA VAL A 134 -4.49 -3.52 16.27
C VAL A 134 -4.35 -5.04 16.22
N VAL A 135 -3.16 -5.55 16.53
CA VAL A 135 -2.91 -7.01 16.46
C VAL A 135 -3.79 -7.75 17.44
N ASP A 136 -3.98 -7.24 18.66
CA ASP A 136 -4.84 -7.86 19.68
C ASP A 136 -6.32 -7.89 19.23
N LEU A 137 -6.81 -6.79 18.66
CA LEU A 137 -8.16 -6.73 18.08
C LEU A 137 -8.34 -7.79 16.98
N LEU A 138 -7.39 -7.87 16.05
CA LEU A 138 -7.47 -8.80 14.93
C LEU A 138 -7.41 -10.26 15.40
N LYS A 139 -6.49 -10.60 16.30
CA LYS A 139 -6.38 -11.95 16.88
C LYS A 139 -7.64 -12.39 17.60
N GLU A 140 -8.29 -11.48 18.32
CA GLU A 140 -9.50 -11.83 19.08
C GLU A 140 -10.75 -11.89 18.22
N LYS A 141 -10.85 -11.07 17.17
CA LYS A 141 -12.14 -10.81 16.48
C LYS A 141 -12.22 -11.33 15.05
N MET A 142 -11.09 -11.63 14.42
CA MET A 142 -11.18 -12.21 13.07
C MET A 142 -11.74 -13.63 13.13
N PRO A 143 -12.61 -14.01 12.19
CA PRO A 143 -13.26 -15.34 12.17
C PRO A 143 -12.34 -16.45 11.64
N PHE A 144 -11.06 -16.19 11.52
CA PHE A 144 -10.00 -17.11 11.07
C PHE A 144 -8.70 -16.78 11.77
N ASP A 145 -7.78 -17.73 11.74
CA ASP A 145 -6.48 -17.60 12.40
C ASP A 145 -5.63 -16.46 11.79
N THR A 146 -5.13 -15.61 12.66
CA THR A 146 -4.23 -14.49 12.36
C THR A 146 -2.91 -14.57 13.13
N ASP A 147 -2.58 -15.72 13.74
CA ASP A 147 -1.36 -15.87 14.55
C ASP A 147 -0.07 -15.70 13.74
N GLU A 148 -0.15 -15.99 12.42
CA GLU A 148 0.96 -15.75 11.48
C GLU A 148 1.17 -14.28 11.14
N LEU A 149 0.26 -13.37 11.57
CA LEU A 149 0.36 -11.96 11.25
C LEU A 149 1.58 -11.35 11.95
N ALA A 150 2.51 -10.87 11.16
CA ALA A 150 3.76 -10.25 11.57
C ALA A 150 4.14 -9.16 10.57
N GLU A 151 5.20 -8.42 10.85
CA GLU A 151 5.69 -7.38 9.96
C GLU A 151 5.89 -7.90 8.53
N ASP A 152 5.34 -7.16 7.57
CA ASP A 152 5.36 -7.47 6.13
C ASP A 152 4.74 -8.81 5.74
N VAL A 153 4.01 -9.45 6.63
CA VAL A 153 3.21 -10.63 6.32
C VAL A 153 1.88 -10.22 5.73
N VAL A 154 1.50 -10.91 4.66
CA VAL A 154 0.22 -10.78 3.97
C VAL A 154 -0.55 -12.07 4.10
N LEU A 155 -1.63 -12.04 4.84
CA LEU A 155 -2.55 -13.17 4.98
C LEU A 155 -3.68 -13.03 3.97
N VAL A 156 -3.85 -14.02 3.12
CA VAL A 156 -5.01 -14.13 2.23
C VAL A 156 -5.91 -15.23 2.78
N ARG A 157 -7.13 -14.88 3.15
CA ARG A 157 -8.09 -15.82 3.73
C ARG A 157 -9.40 -15.77 2.95
N ASN A 158 -9.98 -16.93 2.76
CA ASN A 158 -11.34 -17.05 2.22
C ASN A 158 -12.29 -17.34 3.37
N TYR A 159 -13.22 -16.43 3.60
CA TYR A 159 -14.26 -16.59 4.59
C TYR A 159 -15.62 -16.62 3.89
N PHE A 160 -16.26 -17.78 3.89
CA PHE A 160 -17.38 -18.11 2.99
C PHE A 160 -16.99 -17.85 1.51
N PHE A 161 -17.65 -16.90 0.86
CA PHE A 161 -17.37 -16.52 -0.54
C PHE A 161 -16.58 -15.20 -0.65
N MET A 162 -16.02 -14.73 0.45
CA MET A 162 -15.29 -13.46 0.52
C MET A 162 -13.80 -13.73 0.62
N ARG A 163 -13.04 -13.10 -0.26
CA ARG A 163 -11.60 -13.03 -0.14
C ARG A 163 -11.23 -11.82 0.72
N ILE A 164 -10.57 -12.06 1.83
CA ILE A 164 -10.09 -11.03 2.75
C ILE A 164 -8.56 -11.09 2.75
N VAL A 165 -7.93 -9.94 2.60
CA VAL A 165 -6.49 -9.78 2.72
C VAL A 165 -6.20 -8.95 3.96
N ILE A 166 -5.27 -9.40 4.78
CA ILE A 166 -4.75 -8.65 5.93
C ILE A 166 -3.25 -8.57 5.77
N ALA A 167 -2.72 -7.35 5.84
CA ALA A 167 -1.29 -7.12 5.80
C ALA A 167 -0.87 -6.28 7.00
N GLN A 168 0.14 -6.72 7.74
CA GLN A 168 0.67 -5.96 8.86
C GLN A 168 1.65 -4.90 8.35
N ASN A 169 1.46 -3.66 8.78
CA ASN A 169 2.31 -2.52 8.49
C ASN A 169 3.01 -2.05 9.77
N ARG A 170 4.22 -1.52 9.64
CA ARG A 170 4.98 -0.97 10.77
C ARG A 170 5.03 0.54 10.79
N ARG A 171 4.98 1.16 9.62
CA ARG A 171 5.11 2.61 9.46
C ARG A 171 3.79 3.21 8.94
N PRO A 172 3.48 4.46 9.31
CA PRO A 172 4.15 5.35 10.28
C PRO A 172 3.99 4.88 11.72
N VAL A 173 2.94 4.11 11.99
CA VAL A 173 2.60 3.51 13.28
C VAL A 173 2.30 2.03 13.04
N PRO A 174 2.64 1.11 13.98
CA PRO A 174 2.25 -0.29 13.84
C PRO A 174 0.75 -0.44 13.60
N GLY A 175 0.39 -1.32 12.67
CA GLY A 175 -1.01 -1.49 12.29
C GLY A 175 -1.23 -2.59 11.29
N ALA A 176 -2.38 -2.59 10.66
CA ALA A 176 -2.71 -3.53 9.59
C ALA A 176 -3.67 -2.92 8.58
N THR A 177 -3.53 -3.33 7.33
CA THR A 177 -4.46 -3.01 6.26
C THR A 177 -5.33 -4.22 5.94
N LEU A 178 -6.64 -4.01 5.87
CA LEU A 178 -7.63 -4.99 5.48
C LEU A 178 -8.17 -4.63 4.09
N ILE A 179 -8.16 -5.61 3.18
CA ILE A 179 -8.79 -5.47 1.86
C ILE A 179 -9.89 -6.52 1.77
N LEU A 180 -11.10 -6.08 1.43
CA LEU A 180 -12.31 -6.90 1.36
C LEU A 180 -13.17 -6.47 0.17
N PRO A 181 -14.14 -7.29 -0.29
CA PRO A 181 -15.03 -6.88 -1.37
C PRO A 181 -15.76 -5.58 -1.04
N ALA A 182 -15.83 -4.64 -1.99
CA ALA A 182 -16.43 -3.31 -1.79
C ALA A 182 -17.84 -3.35 -1.20
N LYS A 183 -18.67 -4.31 -1.63
CA LYS A 183 -20.03 -4.52 -1.10
C LYS A 183 -20.09 -4.85 0.39
N MET A 184 -18.97 -5.22 0.99
CA MET A 184 -18.87 -5.57 2.41
C MET A 184 -18.25 -4.42 3.24
N ALA A 185 -17.88 -3.30 2.61
CA ALA A 185 -17.17 -2.20 3.27
C ALA A 185 -17.92 -1.65 4.49
N ALA A 186 -19.20 -1.31 4.32
CA ALA A 186 -20.02 -0.76 5.40
C ALA A 186 -20.13 -1.74 6.57
N MET A 187 -20.43 -3.02 6.29
CA MET A 187 -20.51 -4.04 7.33
C MET A 187 -19.16 -4.26 8.03
N GLY A 188 -18.07 -4.28 7.26
CA GLY A 188 -16.71 -4.39 7.81
C GLY A 188 -16.39 -3.24 8.75
N TRP A 189 -16.74 -2.02 8.37
CA TRP A 189 -16.57 -0.83 9.18
C TRP A 189 -17.37 -0.88 10.48
N GLU A 190 -18.68 -1.19 10.40
CA GLU A 190 -19.55 -1.34 11.57
C GLU A 190 -19.05 -2.42 12.55
N LEU A 191 -18.53 -3.53 12.03
CA LEU A 191 -17.96 -4.59 12.88
C LEU A 191 -16.67 -4.13 13.57
N LEU A 192 -15.82 -3.37 12.88
CA LEU A 192 -14.61 -2.79 13.46
C LEU A 192 -14.96 -1.78 14.57
N GLU A 193 -15.92 -0.90 14.36
CA GLU A 193 -16.38 0.04 15.39
C GLU A 193 -16.94 -0.73 16.60
N LYS A 194 -17.85 -1.64 16.37
CA LYS A 194 -18.50 -2.43 17.42
C LYS A 194 -17.50 -3.24 18.25
N TYR A 195 -16.62 -3.98 17.60
CA TYR A 195 -15.66 -4.84 18.31
C TYR A 195 -14.42 -4.08 18.78
N GLY A 196 -14.12 -2.96 18.14
CA GLY A 196 -13.01 -2.09 18.49
C GLY A 196 -13.29 -1.16 19.68
N GLU A 197 -14.56 -0.99 20.08
CA GLU A 197 -14.95 -0.09 21.17
C GLU A 197 -14.12 -0.33 22.45
N LYS A 198 -14.01 -1.58 22.90
CA LYS A 198 -13.21 -1.93 24.08
C LYS A 198 -11.70 -1.70 23.93
N TYR A 199 -11.20 -1.57 22.69
CA TYR A 199 -9.81 -1.27 22.37
C TYR A 199 -9.57 0.23 22.19
N GLY A 200 -10.64 1.04 22.24
CA GLY A 200 -10.58 2.48 22.02
C GLY A 200 -10.40 2.86 20.55
N ILE A 201 -11.08 2.14 19.67
CA ILE A 201 -11.06 2.47 18.23
C ILE A 201 -11.67 3.85 17.98
N CYS A 202 -11.06 4.61 17.08
CA CYS A 202 -11.51 5.94 16.69
C CYS A 202 -11.44 6.08 15.18
N PRO A 203 -12.53 6.44 14.48
CA PRO A 203 -12.45 6.87 13.09
C PRO A 203 -11.46 8.02 12.93
N ALA A 204 -10.59 7.95 11.93
CA ALA A 204 -9.57 8.94 11.71
C ALA A 204 -9.54 9.35 10.23
N GLY A 205 -9.41 10.64 9.99
CA GLY A 205 -9.41 11.21 8.65
C GLY A 205 -8.02 11.42 8.08
N PHE A 206 -8.00 11.85 6.82
CA PHE A 206 -6.79 12.00 6.02
C PHE A 206 -5.76 12.95 6.66
N ARG A 207 -6.21 14.02 7.37
CA ARG A 207 -5.30 14.96 8.06
C ARG A 207 -4.53 14.31 9.21
N ALA A 208 -5.18 13.41 9.96
CA ALA A 208 -4.49 12.68 11.02
C ALA A 208 -3.46 11.72 10.42
N ARG A 209 -3.80 11.04 9.32
CA ARG A 209 -2.86 10.20 8.56
C ARG A 209 -1.65 11.01 8.08
N ASP A 210 -1.88 12.15 7.45
CA ASP A 210 -0.83 13.03 6.94
C ASP A 210 0.15 13.48 8.03
N MET A 211 -0.37 13.84 9.19
CA MET A 211 0.46 14.20 10.32
C MET A 211 1.37 13.06 10.74
N LEU A 212 0.82 11.84 10.85
CA LEU A 212 1.58 10.65 11.24
C LEU A 212 2.64 10.29 10.18
N TYR A 213 2.35 10.43 8.89
CA TYR A 213 3.30 10.18 7.81
C TYR A 213 4.45 11.18 7.84
N LYS A 214 4.16 12.48 8.01
CA LYS A 214 5.18 13.53 8.16
C LYS A 214 6.07 13.29 9.40
N GLU A 215 5.48 12.93 10.51
CA GLU A 215 6.24 12.59 11.74
C GLU A 215 7.10 11.34 11.56
N GLY A 216 6.62 10.36 10.82
CA GLY A 216 7.33 9.12 10.49
C GLY A 216 8.40 9.29 9.41
N GLY A 217 8.53 10.48 8.81
CA GLY A 217 9.45 10.74 7.71
C GLY A 217 9.12 9.92 6.46
N ILE A 218 7.82 9.63 6.24
CA ILE A 218 7.37 8.87 5.07
C ILE A 218 7.00 9.87 3.97
N PRO A 219 7.74 9.92 2.88
CA PRO A 219 7.46 10.83 1.78
C PRO A 219 6.18 10.41 1.05
N ARG A 220 5.47 11.38 0.45
CA ARG A 220 4.20 11.18 -0.22
C ARG A 220 4.25 11.67 -1.66
N TYR A 221 3.66 10.92 -2.55
CA TYR A 221 3.55 11.33 -3.93
C TYR A 221 2.67 12.60 -4.07
N GLY A 222 3.16 13.55 -4.87
CA GLY A 222 2.53 14.84 -5.07
C GLY A 222 2.94 15.92 -4.07
N GLU A 223 3.66 15.57 -2.99
CA GLU A 223 4.28 16.51 -2.06
C GLU A 223 5.81 16.40 -2.10
N GLU A 224 6.36 15.31 -1.56
CA GLU A 224 7.80 15.07 -1.53
C GLU A 224 8.29 14.17 -2.68
N LEU A 225 7.40 13.40 -3.31
CA LEU A 225 7.72 12.52 -4.44
C LEU A 225 7.03 12.99 -5.71
N ASN A 226 7.77 12.97 -6.83
CA ASN A 226 7.30 13.23 -8.18
C ASN A 226 8.33 12.74 -9.21
N GLU A 227 8.06 13.00 -10.50
CA GLU A 227 8.91 12.55 -11.60
C GLU A 227 10.26 13.25 -11.74
N ASP A 228 10.47 14.36 -11.04
CA ASP A 228 11.73 15.10 -11.00
C ASP A 228 12.62 14.67 -9.82
N ILE A 229 12.06 13.88 -8.89
CA ILE A 229 12.75 13.37 -7.71
C ILE A 229 13.10 11.90 -7.90
N ASN A 230 14.38 11.55 -7.73
CA ASN A 230 14.81 10.16 -7.77
C ASN A 230 14.76 9.51 -6.37
N PRO A 231 14.75 8.15 -6.28
CA PRO A 231 14.67 7.46 -5.00
C PRO A 231 15.77 7.80 -4.00
N PHE A 232 16.99 8.10 -4.45
CA PHE A 232 18.11 8.45 -3.56
C PHE A 232 17.91 9.83 -2.93
N ALA A 233 17.46 10.81 -3.73
CA ALA A 233 17.13 12.14 -3.22
C ALA A 233 15.94 12.12 -2.24
N ALA A 234 15.08 11.11 -2.35
CA ALA A 234 13.93 10.91 -1.47
C ALA A 234 14.23 10.06 -0.22
N GLY A 235 15.47 9.57 -0.04
CA GLY A 235 15.82 8.66 1.06
C GLY A 235 15.17 7.27 0.94
N LEU A 236 14.97 6.80 -0.30
CA LEU A 236 14.33 5.53 -0.63
C LEU A 236 15.30 4.54 -1.29
N GLU A 237 16.60 4.65 -1.00
CA GLU A 237 17.65 3.77 -1.52
C GLU A 237 17.39 2.29 -1.22
N ASP A 238 16.81 1.97 -0.07
CA ASP A 238 16.43 0.61 0.31
C ASP A 238 15.34 0.00 -0.60
N ALA A 239 14.61 0.84 -1.33
CA ALA A 239 13.60 0.39 -2.30
C ALA A 239 14.20 0.09 -3.68
N VAL A 240 15.51 0.31 -3.90
CA VAL A 240 16.17 0.18 -5.21
C VAL A 240 17.18 -0.95 -5.19
N ASP A 241 17.16 -1.81 -6.21
CA ASP A 241 18.12 -2.89 -6.46
C ASP A 241 18.80 -2.63 -7.82
N LEU A 242 19.96 -2.00 -7.82
CA LEU A 242 20.73 -1.66 -9.02
C LEU A 242 21.48 -2.85 -9.63
N ASP A 243 21.52 -4.01 -8.97
CA ASP A 243 22.14 -5.24 -9.52
C ASP A 243 21.34 -5.83 -10.69
N ARG A 244 20.26 -5.16 -11.08
CA ARG A 244 19.35 -5.59 -12.15
C ARG A 244 18.90 -4.43 -13.04
N SER A 245 18.44 -4.78 -14.25
CA SER A 245 17.88 -3.80 -15.19
C SER A 245 16.39 -3.64 -14.97
N PHE A 246 15.92 -2.39 -14.85
CA PHE A 246 14.53 -1.96 -14.88
C PHE A 246 14.45 -0.54 -15.45
N VAL A 247 13.25 -0.04 -15.73
CA VAL A 247 13.07 1.32 -16.28
C VAL A 247 13.65 2.34 -15.29
N GLY A 248 14.59 3.15 -15.76
CA GLY A 248 15.31 4.16 -14.96
C GLY A 248 16.59 3.66 -14.27
N SER A 249 16.88 2.35 -14.28
CA SER A 249 18.05 1.80 -13.56
C SER A 249 19.39 2.36 -14.06
N VAL A 250 19.52 2.65 -15.35
CA VAL A 250 20.76 3.22 -15.94
C VAL A 250 21.00 4.63 -15.38
N ALA A 251 19.99 5.48 -15.44
CA ALA A 251 20.08 6.85 -14.91
C ALA A 251 20.36 6.86 -13.39
N LEU A 252 19.69 5.96 -12.65
CA LEU A 252 19.91 5.83 -11.20
C LEU A 252 21.33 5.34 -10.86
N ALA A 253 21.90 4.43 -11.64
CA ALA A 253 23.28 3.97 -11.45
C ALA A 253 24.29 5.11 -11.67
N GLU A 254 24.11 5.94 -12.69
CA GLU A 254 24.95 7.11 -12.95
C GLU A 254 24.87 8.14 -11.81
N MET A 255 23.67 8.35 -11.22
CA MET A 255 23.47 9.24 -10.09
C MET A 255 24.10 8.71 -8.79
N GLY A 256 24.01 7.39 -8.54
CA GLY A 256 24.60 6.74 -7.36
C GLY A 256 26.12 6.86 -7.31
N ILE A 257 26.78 6.70 -8.44
CA ILE A 257 28.26 6.86 -8.55
C ILE A 257 28.70 8.30 -8.23
N SER A 258 27.84 9.29 -8.50
CA SER A 258 28.16 10.71 -8.26
C SER A 258 28.05 11.13 -6.79
N GLN A 259 27.42 10.32 -5.92
CA GLN A 259 27.27 10.62 -4.49
C GLN A 259 28.41 10.05 -3.63
N ASP A 260 29.18 9.10 -4.16
CA ASP A 260 30.31 8.47 -3.48
C ASP A 260 31.66 9.19 -3.76
N GLN A 261 31.63 10.35 -4.45
CA GLN A 261 32.77 11.23 -4.71
C GLN A 261 32.68 12.56 -3.92
#